data_a991618c17900531cbe1f621d538df26
#
_entry.id   a991618c17900531cbe1f621d538df26
#
_cell.length_a   1.000
_cell.length_b   1.000
_cell.length_c   1.000
_cell.angle_alpha   90.00
_cell.angle_beta   90.00
_cell.angle_gamma   90.00
#
_symmetry.space_group_name_H-M   'P 1'
#
loop_
_entity.id
_entity.type
_entity.pdbx_description
1 polymer ?
#
loop_
_entity_poly.entity_id
_entity_poly.type
_entity_poly.pdbx_seq_one_letter_code
_entity_poly.pdbx_strand_id
1 'polypeptide(L)'
;MTAKLCFFPVGNGDMTLIQTEDGKNILIDCRIRDGEEHPDVRSQLREKLSRDSEGRLFVNLFIWTHPDSDHCDGVSDHFHLGKPENWSEKSDKIFINEIWSSPIVFRRHHAQNHPLCDDAIALNTEVKRRVNLYKEKGYLDGVGNQVLVLGKDENGKTDDIPYILLELDNTT
;
A
#
# COMPACT_ATOMS: atom_id res chain seq x y z
N MET A 1 -14.49 5.39 -20.14
CA MET A 1 -14.91 5.91 -18.81
C MET A 1 -13.95 7.02 -18.43
N THR A 2 -14.36 7.98 -17.62
CA THR A 2 -13.47 9.05 -17.16
C THR A 2 -12.76 8.60 -15.88
N ALA A 3 -11.49 8.93 -15.71
CA ALA A 3 -10.78 8.69 -14.45
C ALA A 3 -11.47 9.45 -13.30
N LYS A 4 -11.48 8.85 -12.11
CA LYS A 4 -12.11 9.41 -10.90
C LYS A 4 -11.10 9.49 -9.76
N LEU A 5 -11.17 10.58 -9.02
CA LEU A 5 -10.44 10.79 -7.77
C LEU A 5 -11.43 10.84 -6.62
N CYS A 6 -11.15 10.10 -5.55
CA CYS A 6 -11.93 10.11 -4.32
C CYS A 6 -11.00 10.38 -3.13
N PHE A 7 -11.19 11.52 -2.48
CA PHE A 7 -10.54 11.86 -1.21
C PHE A 7 -11.47 11.43 -0.09
N PHE A 8 -10.98 10.56 0.81
CA PHE A 8 -11.79 10.10 1.93
C PHE A 8 -11.76 11.09 3.10
N PRO A 9 -12.86 11.25 3.84
CA PRO A 9 -12.94 12.19 4.96
C PRO A 9 -12.27 11.62 6.22
N VAL A 10 -10.96 11.42 6.19
CA VAL A 10 -10.20 10.78 7.26
C VAL A 10 -9.74 11.72 8.38
N GLY A 11 -10.01 13.02 8.24
CA GLY A 11 -9.57 14.05 9.17
C GLY A 11 -8.09 14.38 8.99
N ASN A 12 -7.31 14.32 10.08
CA ASN A 12 -5.86 14.43 9.99
C ASN A 12 -5.29 13.12 9.44
N GLY A 13 -4.59 13.16 8.32
CA GLY A 13 -4.04 12.01 7.58
C GLY A 13 -4.51 11.99 6.13
N ASP A 14 -4.07 10.99 5.38
CA ASP A 14 -4.35 10.87 3.97
C ASP A 14 -4.93 9.51 3.61
N MET A 15 -5.92 9.53 2.72
CA MET A 15 -6.43 8.35 2.04
C MET A 15 -7.11 8.77 0.74
N THR A 16 -6.55 8.38 -0.39
CA THR A 16 -7.04 8.77 -1.71
C THR A 16 -7.16 7.55 -2.62
N LEU A 17 -8.32 7.38 -3.25
CA LEU A 17 -8.53 6.36 -4.28
C LEU A 17 -8.58 7.01 -5.66
N ILE A 18 -7.75 6.51 -6.57
CA ILE A 18 -7.78 6.84 -7.99
C ILE A 18 -8.35 5.63 -8.73
N GLN A 19 -9.43 5.84 -9.47
CA GLN A 19 -9.98 4.86 -10.40
C GLN A 19 -9.66 5.31 -11.81
N THR A 20 -8.84 4.54 -12.52
CA THR A 20 -8.41 4.87 -13.88
C THR A 20 -9.50 4.58 -14.92
N GLU A 21 -9.34 5.10 -16.13
CA GLU A 21 -10.30 4.85 -17.23
C GLU A 21 -10.38 3.39 -17.65
N ASP A 22 -9.29 2.63 -17.48
CA ASP A 22 -9.21 1.18 -17.72
C ASP A 22 -9.67 0.34 -16.51
N GLY A 23 -10.25 0.99 -15.48
CA GLY A 23 -10.90 0.31 -14.35
C GLY A 23 -9.96 -0.14 -13.23
N LYS A 24 -8.72 0.36 -13.19
CA LYS A 24 -7.80 0.04 -12.10
C LYS A 24 -8.04 0.93 -10.89
N ASN A 25 -7.85 0.34 -9.72
CA ASN A 25 -7.94 0.99 -8.42
C ASN A 25 -6.53 1.21 -7.85
N ILE A 26 -6.16 2.47 -7.66
CA ILE A 26 -4.90 2.88 -7.01
C ILE A 26 -5.27 3.55 -5.70
N LEU A 27 -4.85 2.97 -4.58
CA LEU A 27 -5.05 3.54 -3.25
C LEU A 27 -3.73 4.16 -2.76
N ILE A 28 -3.81 5.41 -2.35
CA ILE A 28 -2.67 6.14 -1.75
C ILE A 28 -2.97 6.31 -0.28
N ASP A 29 -2.10 5.75 0.55
CA ASP A 29 -2.21 5.67 2.00
C ASP A 29 -3.53 5.06 2.52
N CYS A 30 -3.60 4.82 3.81
CA CYS A 30 -4.76 4.23 4.46
C CYS A 30 -4.96 4.89 5.83
N ARG A 31 -6.20 5.31 6.08
CA ARG A 31 -6.63 5.69 7.41
C ARG A 31 -8.07 5.29 7.64
N ILE A 32 -8.24 4.07 8.11
CA ILE A 32 -9.54 3.50 8.48
C ILE A 32 -9.58 3.34 9.99
N ARG A 33 -10.46 4.08 10.64
CA ARG A 33 -10.64 4.06 12.09
C ARG A 33 -12.03 3.60 12.45
N ASP A 34 -12.13 2.76 13.47
CA ASP A 34 -13.39 2.36 14.05
C ASP A 34 -13.90 3.42 15.06
N GLY A 35 -15.22 3.45 15.28
CA GLY A 35 -15.87 4.35 16.23
C GLY A 35 -16.88 5.26 15.57
N GLU A 36 -17.95 5.57 16.31
CA GLU A 36 -19.06 6.41 15.82
C GLU A 36 -18.64 7.87 15.54
N GLU A 37 -17.54 8.30 16.12
CA GLU A 37 -16.97 9.63 15.94
C GLU A 37 -16.20 9.78 14.61
N HIS A 38 -15.96 8.68 13.91
CA HIS A 38 -15.24 8.67 12.63
C HIS A 38 -16.18 8.34 11.46
N PRO A 39 -15.99 8.94 10.28
CA PRO A 39 -16.71 8.53 9.08
C PRO A 39 -16.42 7.06 8.74
N ASP A 40 -17.43 6.33 8.30
CA ASP A 40 -17.29 4.95 7.83
C ASP A 40 -16.57 4.90 6.46
N VAL A 41 -15.29 5.15 6.50
CA VAL A 41 -14.40 5.13 5.30
C VAL A 41 -14.24 3.71 4.77
N ARG A 42 -14.30 2.72 5.66
CA ARG A 42 -14.22 1.30 5.28
C ARG A 42 -15.32 0.93 4.27
N SER A 43 -16.57 1.18 4.61
CA SER A 43 -17.69 0.88 3.71
C SER A 43 -17.61 1.69 2.42
N GLN A 44 -17.27 2.98 2.53
CA GLN A 44 -17.11 3.85 1.37
C GLN A 44 -16.03 3.34 0.39
N LEU A 45 -14.89 2.85 0.90
CA LEU A 45 -13.86 2.23 0.07
C LEU A 45 -14.37 0.97 -0.60
N ARG A 46 -14.95 0.05 0.17
CA ARG A 46 -15.43 -1.25 -0.30
C ARG A 46 -16.49 -1.14 -1.42
N GLU A 47 -17.39 -0.17 -1.32
CA GLU A 47 -18.40 0.11 -2.35
C GLU A 47 -17.79 0.55 -3.69
N LYS A 48 -16.60 1.12 -3.68
CA LYS A 48 -15.90 1.61 -4.88
C LYS A 48 -15.02 0.56 -5.54
N LEU A 49 -14.64 -0.48 -4.79
CA LEU A 49 -13.74 -1.52 -5.29
C LEU A 49 -14.50 -2.59 -6.07
N SER A 50 -13.86 -3.12 -7.09
CA SER A 50 -14.31 -4.30 -7.83
C SER A 50 -13.78 -5.59 -7.19
N ARG A 51 -14.37 -6.72 -7.62
CA ARG A 51 -13.86 -8.05 -7.28
C ARG A 51 -13.11 -8.62 -8.47
N ASP A 52 -12.05 -9.38 -8.18
CA ASP A 52 -11.32 -10.14 -9.17
C ASP A 52 -11.99 -11.49 -9.51
N SER A 53 -11.33 -12.30 -10.33
CA SER A 53 -11.83 -13.63 -10.72
C SER A 53 -11.95 -14.63 -9.57
N GLU A 54 -11.28 -14.37 -8.44
CA GLU A 54 -11.35 -15.19 -7.23
C GLU A 54 -12.37 -14.64 -6.21
N GLY A 55 -13.10 -13.59 -6.59
CA GLY A 55 -14.14 -12.97 -5.76
C GLY A 55 -13.58 -12.01 -4.69
N ARG A 56 -12.27 -11.72 -4.69
CA ARG A 56 -11.62 -10.83 -3.73
C ARG A 56 -11.89 -9.37 -4.07
N LEU A 57 -12.31 -8.55 -3.11
CA LEU A 57 -12.15 -7.10 -3.24
C LEU A 57 -10.68 -6.78 -3.31
N PHE A 58 -10.27 -5.93 -4.25
CA PHE A 58 -8.85 -5.66 -4.44
C PHE A 58 -8.53 -4.24 -4.87
N VAL A 59 -7.29 -3.83 -4.57
CA VAL A 59 -6.63 -2.69 -5.18
C VAL A 59 -5.51 -3.17 -6.09
N ASN A 60 -5.41 -2.57 -7.28
CA ASN A 60 -4.34 -2.90 -8.23
C ASN A 60 -3.00 -2.43 -7.69
N LEU A 61 -2.99 -1.24 -7.08
CA LEU A 61 -1.80 -0.63 -6.52
C LEU A 61 -2.13 0.03 -5.18
N PHE A 62 -1.34 -0.26 -4.17
CA PHE A 62 -1.30 0.46 -2.91
C PHE A 62 0.00 1.27 -2.83
N ILE A 63 -0.10 2.58 -2.74
CA ILE A 63 1.05 3.47 -2.59
C ILE A 63 1.14 3.87 -1.11
N TRP A 64 2.19 3.44 -0.43
CA TRP A 64 2.47 3.82 0.94
C TRP A 64 3.57 4.87 0.98
N THR A 65 3.19 6.10 1.28
CA THR A 65 4.07 7.26 1.17
C THR A 65 5.11 7.30 2.29
N HIS A 66 4.70 7.08 3.55
CA HIS A 66 5.59 7.06 4.72
C HIS A 66 4.96 6.35 5.92
N PRO A 67 5.76 5.95 6.92
CA PRO A 67 5.32 5.04 7.99
C PRO A 67 4.69 5.75 9.20
N ASP A 68 4.10 6.93 9.04
CA ASP A 68 3.36 7.57 10.11
C ASP A 68 1.97 6.93 10.24
N SER A 69 1.43 6.89 11.46
CA SER A 69 0.19 6.18 11.74
C SER A 69 -1.00 6.69 10.93
N ASP A 70 -1.04 7.97 10.66
CA ASP A 70 -2.09 8.63 9.89
C ASP A 70 -2.05 8.35 8.37
N HIS A 71 -1.08 7.51 7.92
CA HIS A 71 -0.92 7.04 6.55
C HIS A 71 -1.02 5.52 6.39
N CYS A 72 -1.22 4.77 7.49
CA CYS A 72 -1.35 3.32 7.45
C CYS A 72 -2.37 2.73 8.44
N ASP A 73 -3.07 3.57 9.20
CA ASP A 73 -4.00 3.17 10.25
C ASP A 73 -5.14 2.27 9.70
N GLY A 74 -5.34 1.11 10.33
CA GLY A 74 -6.32 0.09 9.91
C GLY A 74 -5.86 -0.83 8.78
N VAL A 75 -4.62 -0.70 8.28
CA VAL A 75 -4.16 -1.53 7.15
C VAL A 75 -4.11 -3.01 7.50
N SER A 76 -3.67 -3.37 8.71
CA SER A 76 -3.60 -4.77 9.14
C SER A 76 -4.97 -5.41 9.35
N ASP A 77 -5.98 -4.62 9.71
CA ASP A 77 -7.33 -5.12 9.93
C ASP A 77 -8.12 -5.29 8.64
N HIS A 78 -7.91 -4.40 7.67
CA HIS A 78 -8.76 -4.32 6.48
C HIS A 78 -8.10 -4.85 5.20
N PHE A 79 -6.77 -5.03 5.17
CA PHE A 79 -6.05 -5.52 3.99
C PHE A 79 -5.36 -6.86 4.28
N HIS A 80 -5.28 -7.68 3.24
CA HIS A 80 -4.52 -8.92 3.32
C HIS A 80 -3.03 -8.62 3.20
N LEU A 81 -2.30 -8.90 4.27
CA LEU A 81 -0.84 -8.85 4.34
C LEU A 81 -0.32 -10.28 4.47
N GLY A 82 0.66 -10.65 3.67
CA GLY A 82 1.24 -11.99 3.65
C GLY A 82 1.19 -12.64 2.26
N LYS A 83 1.40 -13.96 2.24
CA LYS A 83 1.40 -14.71 0.98
C LYS A 83 0.01 -14.72 0.35
N PRO A 84 -0.10 -14.53 -0.99
CA PRO A 84 -1.39 -14.52 -1.69
C PRO A 84 -2.26 -15.74 -1.42
N GLU A 85 -1.66 -16.93 -1.36
CA GLU A 85 -2.34 -18.19 -1.10
C GLU A 85 -2.97 -18.32 0.30
N ASN A 86 -2.58 -17.45 1.23
CA ASN A 86 -3.15 -17.40 2.59
C ASN A 86 -4.39 -16.50 2.70
N TRP A 87 -4.76 -15.82 1.61
CA TRP A 87 -6.00 -15.07 1.61
C TRP A 87 -7.19 -16.02 1.77
N SER A 88 -8.20 -15.58 2.50
CA SER A 88 -9.43 -16.35 2.63
C SER A 88 -10.64 -15.43 2.63
N GLU A 89 -11.73 -15.88 2.06
CA GLU A 89 -12.99 -15.15 2.04
C GLU A 89 -13.50 -14.82 3.45
N LYS A 90 -13.25 -15.71 4.41
CA LYS A 90 -13.61 -15.51 5.82
C LYS A 90 -12.92 -14.32 6.48
N SER A 91 -11.74 -13.94 6.01
CA SER A 91 -11.02 -12.79 6.54
C SER A 91 -11.64 -11.47 6.11
N ASP A 92 -12.42 -11.48 5.01
CA ASP A 92 -13.06 -10.31 4.40
C ASP A 92 -12.10 -9.14 4.11
N LYS A 93 -10.80 -9.45 3.97
CA LYS A 93 -9.74 -8.47 3.74
C LYS A 93 -9.58 -8.13 2.27
N ILE A 94 -9.34 -6.84 2.02
CA ILE A 94 -9.06 -6.32 0.68
C ILE A 94 -7.68 -6.83 0.24
N PHE A 95 -7.59 -7.35 -0.98
CA PHE A 95 -6.35 -7.86 -1.55
C PHE A 95 -5.53 -6.74 -2.19
N ILE A 96 -4.21 -6.76 -2.01
CA ILE A 96 -3.28 -5.79 -2.61
C ILE A 96 -2.44 -6.49 -3.67
N ASN A 97 -2.62 -6.14 -4.95
CA ASN A 97 -1.85 -6.71 -6.03
C ASN A 97 -0.39 -6.27 -5.98
N GLU A 98 -0.17 -4.97 -5.99
CA GLU A 98 1.16 -4.35 -6.00
C GLU A 98 1.27 -3.30 -4.90
N ILE A 99 2.46 -3.16 -4.30
CA ILE A 99 2.78 -2.11 -3.32
C ILE A 99 3.90 -1.25 -3.87
N TRP A 100 3.69 0.06 -3.85
CA TRP A 100 4.77 1.03 -3.99
C TRP A 100 5.06 1.65 -2.63
N SER A 101 6.33 1.78 -2.31
CA SER A 101 6.77 2.28 -1.01
C SER A 101 7.96 3.23 -1.17
N SER A 102 8.25 3.97 -0.12
CA SER A 102 9.40 4.88 -0.04
C SER A 102 10.59 4.21 0.65
N PRO A 103 11.85 4.56 0.31
CA PRO A 103 13.03 4.09 1.04
C PRO A 103 13.03 4.41 2.54
N ILE A 104 12.31 5.44 2.96
CA ILE A 104 12.19 5.86 4.36
C ILE A 104 11.56 4.77 5.24
N VAL A 105 10.71 3.92 4.67
CA VAL A 105 10.09 2.77 5.34
C VAL A 105 11.13 1.82 5.93
N PHE A 106 12.28 1.66 5.28
CA PHE A 106 13.36 0.78 5.73
C PHE A 106 14.28 1.42 6.76
N ARG A 107 14.23 2.74 6.92
CA ARG A 107 15.15 3.51 7.79
C ARG A 107 14.59 3.83 9.17
N ARG A 108 13.29 4.14 9.26
CA ARG A 108 12.67 4.62 10.51
C ARG A 108 12.59 3.59 11.63
N HIS A 109 12.77 2.32 11.34
CA HIS A 109 12.69 1.26 12.33
C HIS A 109 13.72 1.37 13.48
N HIS A 110 14.67 2.28 13.38
CA HIS A 110 15.72 2.49 14.38
C HIS A 110 15.65 3.83 15.14
N ALA A 111 14.65 4.65 14.87
CA ALA A 111 14.51 5.93 15.57
C ALA A 111 13.89 5.69 16.96
N GLN A 112 14.72 5.70 18.00
CA GLN A 112 14.29 5.53 19.40
C GLN A 112 13.19 6.51 19.85
N ASN A 113 13.05 7.64 19.17
CA ASN A 113 12.13 8.72 19.54
C ASN A 113 10.80 8.70 18.77
N HIS A 114 10.65 7.82 17.76
CA HIS A 114 9.44 7.71 16.94
C HIS A 114 9.18 6.25 16.62
N PRO A 115 8.63 5.45 17.58
CA PRO A 115 8.30 4.08 17.35
C PRO A 115 7.21 3.98 16.26
N LEU A 116 7.34 2.99 15.40
CA LEU A 116 6.29 2.68 14.43
C LEU A 116 5.06 2.13 15.16
N CYS A 117 3.86 2.48 14.68
CA CYS A 117 2.63 1.81 15.11
C CYS A 117 2.57 0.36 14.57
N ASP A 118 1.69 -0.46 15.12
CA ASP A 118 1.55 -1.87 14.74
C ASP A 118 1.22 -2.05 13.26
N ASP A 119 0.39 -1.20 12.70
CA ASP A 119 0.04 -1.19 11.28
C ASP A 119 1.23 -0.89 10.39
N ALA A 120 2.05 0.10 10.76
CA ALA A 120 3.29 0.42 10.04
C ALA A 120 4.30 -0.76 10.12
N ILE A 121 4.38 -1.46 11.25
CA ILE A 121 5.21 -2.65 11.42
C ILE A 121 4.71 -3.79 10.53
N ALA A 122 3.39 -4.02 10.49
CA ALA A 122 2.77 -5.05 9.68
C ALA A 122 3.01 -4.80 8.18
N LEU A 123 2.77 -3.56 7.73
CA LEU A 123 2.96 -3.18 6.33
C LEU A 123 4.44 -3.21 5.92
N ASN A 124 5.35 -2.76 6.79
CA ASN A 124 6.79 -2.87 6.58
C ASN A 124 7.23 -4.33 6.43
N THR A 125 6.66 -5.22 7.25
CA THR A 125 6.92 -6.67 7.17
C THR A 125 6.46 -7.23 5.82
N GLU A 126 5.30 -6.83 5.34
CA GLU A 126 4.79 -7.23 4.02
C GLU A 126 5.65 -6.70 2.87
N VAL A 127 6.05 -5.43 2.91
CA VAL A 127 6.96 -4.86 1.90
C VAL A 127 8.28 -5.62 1.88
N LYS A 128 8.86 -5.91 3.04
CA LYS A 128 10.11 -6.71 3.15
C LYS A 128 9.93 -8.12 2.62
N ARG A 129 8.79 -8.78 2.88
CA ARG A 129 8.48 -10.10 2.33
C ARG A 129 8.54 -10.07 0.80
N ARG A 130 7.90 -9.09 0.17
CA ARG A 130 7.89 -8.94 -1.29
C ARG A 130 9.28 -8.63 -1.84
N VAL A 131 10.04 -7.74 -1.20
CA VAL A 131 11.42 -7.43 -1.56
C VAL A 131 12.33 -8.67 -1.48
N ASN A 132 12.20 -9.47 -0.42
CA ASN A 132 12.97 -10.70 -0.27
C ASN A 132 12.63 -11.70 -1.38
N LEU A 133 11.34 -11.85 -1.69
CA LEU A 133 10.91 -12.71 -2.80
C LEU A 133 11.52 -12.27 -4.14
N TYR A 134 11.55 -10.95 -4.41
CA TYR A 134 12.22 -10.41 -5.58
C TYR A 134 13.72 -10.75 -5.60
N LYS A 135 14.40 -10.59 -4.47
CA LYS A 135 15.84 -10.91 -4.36
C LYS A 135 16.12 -12.41 -4.59
N GLU A 136 15.24 -13.27 -4.14
CA GLU A 136 15.35 -14.73 -4.33
C GLU A 136 15.11 -15.14 -5.78
N LYS A 137 14.13 -14.54 -6.44
CA LYS A 137 13.69 -14.93 -7.79
C LYS A 137 14.29 -14.09 -8.92
N GLY A 138 14.80 -12.91 -8.61
CA GLY A 138 15.35 -11.96 -9.59
C GLY A 138 14.29 -11.28 -10.49
N TYR A 139 13.00 -11.41 -10.17
CA TYR A 139 11.89 -10.79 -10.89
C TYR A 139 10.68 -10.61 -9.97
N LEU A 140 9.76 -9.74 -10.38
CA LEU A 140 8.48 -9.55 -9.68
C LEU A 140 7.52 -10.66 -10.10
N ASP A 141 7.13 -11.49 -9.14
CA ASP A 141 6.32 -12.68 -9.39
C ASP A 141 4.89 -12.52 -8.87
N GLY A 142 3.96 -12.63 -9.81
CA GLY A 142 2.55 -12.86 -9.53
C GLY A 142 1.79 -11.74 -8.80
N VAL A 143 0.50 -11.85 -8.88
CA VAL A 143 -0.46 -10.98 -8.20
C VAL A 143 -0.30 -11.12 -6.67
N GLY A 144 -0.17 -9.99 -5.98
CA GLY A 144 0.02 -9.96 -4.52
C GLY A 144 1.46 -10.12 -4.04
N ASN A 145 2.43 -10.20 -4.97
CA ASN A 145 3.85 -10.28 -4.65
C ASN A 145 4.68 -9.11 -5.20
N GLN A 146 4.08 -8.27 -6.04
CA GLN A 146 4.78 -7.18 -6.69
C GLN A 146 5.05 -6.03 -5.72
N VAL A 147 6.24 -5.44 -5.84
CA VAL A 147 6.69 -4.31 -5.02
C VAL A 147 7.64 -3.41 -5.81
N LEU A 148 7.48 -2.10 -5.65
CA LEU A 148 8.45 -1.12 -6.11
C LEU A 148 8.80 -0.16 -4.98
N VAL A 149 10.05 0.33 -4.98
CA VAL A 149 10.50 1.36 -4.06
C VAL A 149 10.70 2.65 -4.85
N LEU A 150 10.01 3.70 -4.45
CA LEU A 150 10.07 5.01 -5.11
C LEU A 150 11.31 5.76 -4.65
N GLY A 151 12.33 5.77 -5.52
CA GLY A 151 13.59 6.46 -5.27
C GLY A 151 14.71 5.58 -4.74
N LYS A 152 15.93 6.10 -4.82
CA LYS A 152 17.15 5.48 -4.30
C LYS A 152 17.55 6.05 -2.95
N ASP A 153 18.12 5.21 -2.13
CA ASP A 153 18.80 5.62 -0.91
C ASP A 153 20.21 6.11 -1.26
N GLU A 154 20.59 7.31 -0.81
CA GLU A 154 21.94 7.89 -1.00
C GLU A 154 23.07 6.99 -0.48
N ASN A 155 22.78 6.08 0.45
CA ASN A 155 23.75 5.15 1.02
C ASN A 155 23.76 3.77 0.34
N GLY A 156 23.11 3.59 -0.80
CA GLY A 156 23.09 2.35 -1.57
C GLY A 156 22.31 1.20 -0.93
N LYS A 157 21.58 1.41 0.17
CA LYS A 157 20.82 0.35 0.88
C LYS A 157 19.66 -0.21 0.08
N THR A 158 19.23 0.50 -0.96
CA THR A 158 18.11 0.11 -1.82
C THR A 158 18.56 -0.28 -3.23
N ASP A 159 19.87 -0.40 -3.49
CA ASP A 159 20.40 -0.68 -4.84
C ASP A 159 19.90 -2.00 -5.42
N ASP A 160 19.67 -3.00 -4.57
CA ASP A 160 19.19 -4.33 -4.97
C ASP A 160 17.65 -4.47 -4.91
N ILE A 161 16.93 -3.38 -4.70
CA ILE A 161 15.47 -3.38 -4.61
C ILE A 161 14.90 -2.85 -5.93
N PRO A 162 13.81 -3.41 -6.46
CA PRO A 162 13.14 -2.84 -7.62
C PRO A 162 12.66 -1.42 -7.30
N TYR A 163 13.08 -0.46 -8.12
CA TYR A 163 12.77 0.95 -7.89
C TYR A 163 12.37 1.65 -9.20
N ILE A 164 11.60 2.74 -9.06
CA ILE A 164 11.34 3.70 -10.12
C ILE A 164 12.09 4.98 -9.77
N LEU A 165 12.93 5.46 -10.67
CA LEU A 165 13.39 6.85 -10.69
C LEU A 165 12.31 7.67 -11.39
N LEU A 166 11.69 8.60 -10.66
CA LEU A 166 10.89 9.65 -11.28
C LEU A 166 11.90 10.69 -11.80
N GLU A 167 12.25 10.60 -13.07
CA GLU A 167 12.93 11.71 -13.75
C GLU A 167 11.89 12.84 -13.90
N LEU A 168 12.10 13.91 -13.15
CA LEU A 168 11.40 15.16 -13.44
C LEU A 168 11.97 15.68 -14.76
N ASP A 169 11.16 15.59 -15.79
CA ASP A 169 11.50 16.17 -17.08
C ASP A 169 11.54 17.71 -16.92
N ASN A 170 12.77 18.24 -16.80
CA ASN A 170 13.03 19.69 -16.69
C ASN A 170 12.92 20.39 -18.05
N THR A 171 12.06 19.94 -18.94
CA THR A 171 11.73 20.67 -20.16
C THR A 171 10.71 21.76 -19.84
N THR A 172 11.22 22.95 -19.49
CA THR A 172 10.49 24.22 -19.58
C THR A 172 10.69 24.85 -20.94
#